data_5fab359e759b51d459b6b2c92d693f74
#
_entry.id   5fab359e759b51d459b6b2c92d693f74
#
_cell.length_a   1.000
_cell.length_b   1.000
_cell.length_c   1.000
_cell.angle_alpha   90.00
_cell.angle_beta   90.00
_cell.angle_gamma   90.00
#
_symmetry.space_group_name_H-M   'P 1'
#
loop_
_entity.id
_entity.type
_entity.pdbx_description
1 polymer ?
#
loop_
_entity_poly.entity_id
_entity_poly.type
_entity_poly.pdbx_seq_one_letter_code
_entity_poly.pdbx_strand_id
1 'polypeptide(L)'
;MAEPKKNTSAFTDAERDAMKERAREAREFKKLSGEEQVSRKIAEMNPAEKKMAKAIHALVMGISPEITTRTWYGMPAYYLKDKVICFFQAGSKFDSRYSTFGFQEAAHLDDGVFWPTSFAILEMNDSVAKTITALVTKAIASK
;
A
#
# COMPACT_ATOMS: atom_id res chain seq x y z
N MET A 1 21.01 -45.11 -6.24
CA MET A 1 20.86 -44.58 -6.07
C MET A 1 20.92 -43.59 -5.70
N ALA A 2 21.06 -43.14 -5.86
CA ALA A 2 21.03 -42.27 -5.52
C ALA A 2 21.00 -41.29 -5.37
N GLU A 3 20.88 -40.71 -5.53
CA GLU A 3 20.80 -39.74 -5.35
C GLU A 3 20.60 -38.88 -5.10
N PRO A 4 20.39 -38.62 -5.13
CA PRO A 4 20.16 -37.63 -5.07
C PRO A 4 19.91 -36.67 -4.60
N LYS A 5 19.95 -36.46 -4.18
CA LYS A 5 19.69 -35.54 -3.71
C LYS A 5 20.02 -34.47 -3.64
N LYS A 6 20.42 -34.26 -3.81
CA LYS A 6 20.78 -33.33 -3.70
C LYS A 6 20.41 -32.29 -4.10
N ASN A 7 19.91 -32.05 -4.43
CA ASN A 7 19.51 -31.05 -4.83
C ASN A 7 18.61 -30.54 -4.65
N THR A 8 18.60 -31.57 -4.65
CA THR A 8 17.39 -31.19 -4.28
C THR A 8 17.28 -29.80 -3.89
N SER A 9 17.76 -29.45 -2.95
CA SER A 9 17.73 -28.09 -2.54
C SER A 9 18.64 -27.25 -3.36
N ALA A 10 19.22 -27.86 -4.34
CA ALA A 10 20.19 -27.14 -5.14
C ALA A 10 19.51 -26.21 -6.12
N PHE A 11 19.85 -24.95 -6.04
CA PHE A 11 19.45 -23.96 -7.04
C PHE A 11 20.54 -23.84 -8.07
N THR A 12 20.17 -23.48 -9.30
CA THR A 12 21.16 -23.14 -10.31
C THR A 12 21.90 -21.88 -9.90
N ASP A 13 23.04 -21.63 -10.52
CA ASP A 13 23.77 -20.40 -10.27
C ASP A 13 22.92 -19.19 -10.60
N ALA A 14 22.15 -19.26 -11.70
CA ALA A 14 21.26 -18.17 -12.07
C ALA A 14 20.19 -17.93 -11.02
N GLU A 15 19.64 -19.01 -10.46
CA GLU A 15 18.63 -18.89 -9.42
C GLU A 15 19.19 -18.29 -8.14
N ARG A 16 20.40 -18.71 -7.77
CA ARG A 16 21.06 -18.13 -6.59
C ARG A 16 21.37 -16.66 -6.79
N ASP A 17 21.82 -16.29 -7.98
CA ASP A 17 22.10 -14.89 -8.29
C ASP A 17 20.82 -14.05 -8.22
N ALA A 18 19.71 -14.60 -8.73
CA ALA A 18 18.42 -13.90 -8.68
C ALA A 18 17.95 -13.69 -7.24
N MET A 19 18.16 -14.71 -6.39
CA MET A 19 17.79 -14.58 -4.98
C MET A 19 18.65 -13.56 -4.25
N LYS A 20 19.95 -13.52 -4.55
CA LYS A 20 20.84 -12.52 -3.96
C LYS A 20 20.44 -11.12 -4.41
N GLU A 21 20.09 -10.98 -5.67
CA GLU A 21 19.68 -9.69 -6.22
C GLU A 21 18.40 -9.20 -5.52
N ARG A 22 17.41 -10.09 -5.37
CA ARG A 22 16.17 -9.73 -4.68
C ARG A 22 16.42 -9.35 -3.22
N ALA A 23 17.30 -10.09 -2.56
CA ALA A 23 17.63 -9.79 -1.16
C ALA A 23 18.31 -8.43 -1.04
N ARG A 24 19.21 -8.12 -1.98
CA ARG A 24 19.89 -6.82 -1.99
C ARG A 24 18.90 -5.70 -2.23
N GLU A 25 18.00 -5.88 -3.21
CA GLU A 25 16.99 -4.89 -3.51
C GLU A 25 16.07 -4.65 -2.33
N ALA A 26 15.69 -5.71 -1.61
CA ALA A 26 14.85 -5.59 -0.43
C ALA A 26 15.56 -4.80 0.66
N ARG A 27 16.85 -5.05 0.86
CA ARG A 27 17.63 -4.30 1.86
C ARG A 27 17.74 -2.82 1.49
N GLU A 28 17.98 -2.55 0.20
CA GLU A 28 18.07 -1.18 -0.28
C GLU A 28 16.74 -0.45 -0.14
N PHE A 29 15.65 -1.17 -0.44
CA PHE A 29 14.31 -0.60 -0.31
C PHE A 29 14.02 -0.19 1.13
N LYS A 30 14.42 -1.00 2.11
CA LYS A 30 14.20 -0.69 3.52
C LYS A 30 14.95 0.55 3.98
N LYS A 31 16.02 0.92 3.28
CA LYS A 31 16.79 2.12 3.60
C LYS A 31 16.14 3.39 3.06
N LEU A 32 15.17 3.28 2.18
CA LEU A 32 14.49 4.43 1.62
C LEU A 32 13.58 5.06 2.66
N SER A 33 13.35 6.36 2.52
CA SER A 33 12.33 7.02 3.32
C SER A 33 10.95 6.45 2.97
N GLY A 34 9.98 6.66 3.85
CA GLY A 34 8.62 6.21 3.58
C GLY A 34 8.07 6.77 2.27
N GLU A 35 8.30 8.07 2.03
CA GLU A 35 7.88 8.71 0.78
C GLU A 35 8.50 8.04 -0.44
N GLU A 36 9.78 7.74 -0.37
CA GLU A 36 10.47 7.08 -1.48
C GLU A 36 9.95 5.68 -1.71
N GLN A 37 9.66 4.94 -0.62
CA GLN A 37 9.09 3.60 -0.73
C GLN A 37 7.75 3.64 -1.47
N VAL A 38 6.89 4.56 -1.06
CA VAL A 38 5.56 4.71 -1.67
C VAL A 38 5.70 5.13 -3.13
N SER A 39 6.57 6.08 -3.41
CA SER A 39 6.82 6.55 -4.76
C SER A 39 7.25 5.41 -5.68
N ARG A 40 8.14 4.53 -5.20
CA ARG A 40 8.58 3.37 -5.96
C ARG A 40 7.45 2.42 -6.27
N LYS A 41 6.61 2.14 -5.29
CA LYS A 41 5.49 1.22 -5.48
C LYS A 41 4.45 1.80 -6.43
N ILE A 42 4.20 3.08 -6.34
CA ILE A 42 3.27 3.73 -7.27
C ILE A 42 3.84 3.69 -8.71
N ALA A 43 5.15 3.88 -8.85
CA ALA A 43 5.78 3.85 -10.17
C ALA A 43 5.64 2.50 -10.86
N GLU A 44 5.48 1.42 -10.11
CA GLU A 44 5.30 0.07 -10.65
C GLU A 44 3.89 -0.21 -11.14
N MET A 45 2.93 0.63 -10.81
CA MET A 45 1.53 0.41 -11.15
C MET A 45 1.26 0.71 -12.62
N ASN A 46 0.15 0.17 -13.15
CA ASN A 46 -0.26 0.52 -14.51
C ASN A 46 -0.69 2.00 -14.54
N PRO A 47 -0.80 2.61 -15.76
CA PRO A 47 -1.07 4.05 -15.84
C PRO A 47 -2.33 4.52 -15.12
N ALA A 48 -3.42 3.75 -15.20
CA ALA A 48 -4.67 4.14 -14.55
C ALA A 48 -4.56 4.10 -13.04
N GLU A 49 -3.97 3.03 -12.51
CA GLU A 49 -3.78 2.87 -11.07
C GLU A 49 -2.76 3.87 -10.53
N LYS A 50 -1.72 4.13 -11.31
CA LYS A 50 -0.71 5.10 -10.93
C LYS A 50 -1.33 6.49 -10.76
N LYS A 51 -2.17 6.89 -11.70
CA LYS A 51 -2.85 8.17 -11.64
C LYS A 51 -3.73 8.26 -10.39
N MET A 52 -4.48 7.20 -10.14
CA MET A 52 -5.37 7.11 -8.98
C MET A 52 -4.57 7.17 -7.67
N ALA A 53 -3.50 6.38 -7.58
CA ALA A 53 -2.66 6.33 -6.39
C ALA A 53 -1.99 7.68 -6.10
N LYS A 54 -1.51 8.36 -7.14
CA LYS A 54 -0.90 9.68 -6.96
C LYS A 54 -1.90 10.70 -6.44
N ALA A 55 -3.12 10.66 -6.97
CA ALA A 55 -4.18 11.58 -6.54
C ALA A 55 -4.54 11.32 -5.08
N ILE A 56 -4.68 10.06 -4.70
CA ILE A 56 -4.98 9.68 -3.32
C ILE A 56 -3.83 10.10 -2.40
N HIS A 57 -2.60 9.89 -2.83
CA HIS A 57 -1.43 10.25 -2.03
C HIS A 57 -1.42 11.74 -1.70
N ALA A 58 -1.58 12.58 -2.73
CA ALA A 58 -1.60 14.02 -2.53
C ALA A 58 -2.75 14.43 -1.61
N LEU A 59 -3.92 13.81 -1.81
CA LEU A 59 -5.10 14.14 -1.04
C LEU A 59 -4.92 13.80 0.43
N VAL A 60 -4.50 12.57 0.74
CA VAL A 60 -4.36 12.11 2.12
C VAL A 60 -3.25 12.86 2.84
N MET A 61 -2.11 13.01 2.20
CA MET A 61 -0.98 13.71 2.83
C MET A 61 -1.29 15.19 3.07
N GLY A 62 -2.20 15.76 2.31
CA GLY A 62 -2.60 17.14 2.48
C GLY A 62 -3.61 17.38 3.59
N ILE A 63 -4.19 16.34 4.18
CA ILE A 63 -5.22 16.49 5.19
C ILE A 63 -4.65 16.94 6.53
N SER A 64 -3.51 16.38 6.92
CA SER A 64 -2.88 16.73 8.20
C SER A 64 -1.36 16.54 8.11
N PRO A 65 -0.58 17.46 8.70
CA PRO A 65 0.88 17.29 8.74
C PRO A 65 1.32 16.15 9.65
N GLU A 66 0.41 15.62 10.46
CA GLU A 66 0.73 14.49 11.34
C GLU A 66 0.69 13.15 10.63
N ILE A 67 0.09 13.10 9.44
CA ILE A 67 0.04 11.86 8.67
C ILE A 67 1.40 11.60 8.04
N THR A 68 1.92 10.39 8.26
CA THR A 68 3.15 9.96 7.59
C THR A 68 2.81 8.82 6.64
N THR A 69 3.74 8.46 5.79
CA THR A 69 3.51 7.44 4.78
C THR A 69 4.70 6.51 4.66
N ARG A 70 4.43 5.26 4.39
CA ARG A 70 5.40 4.26 3.96
C ARG A 70 4.60 3.08 3.43
N THR A 71 5.29 2.12 2.81
CA THR A 71 4.57 0.94 2.30
C THR A 71 4.19 0.02 3.46
N TRP A 72 3.10 -0.71 3.23
CA TRP A 72 2.55 -1.69 4.16
C TRP A 72 2.10 -2.87 3.29
N TYR A 73 2.77 -4.00 3.45
CA TYR A 73 2.54 -5.15 2.56
C TYR A 73 2.65 -4.77 1.08
N GLY A 74 3.62 -3.89 0.77
CA GLY A 74 3.84 -3.46 -0.61
C GLY A 74 2.85 -2.45 -1.15
N MET A 75 1.95 -1.94 -0.33
CA MET A 75 0.94 -0.96 -0.71
C MET A 75 1.26 0.41 -0.13
N PRO A 76 0.92 1.49 -0.85
CA PRO A 76 0.96 2.82 -0.24
C PRO A 76 0.04 2.85 0.98
N ALA A 77 0.57 3.27 2.11
CA ALA A 77 -0.21 3.33 3.33
C ALA A 77 0.08 4.61 4.09
N TYR A 78 -0.87 5.00 4.93
CA TYR A 78 -0.84 6.29 5.63
C TYR A 78 -1.04 6.03 7.10
N TYR A 79 -0.17 6.65 7.89
CA TYR A 79 -0.01 6.34 9.31
C TYR A 79 -0.27 7.56 10.17
N LEU A 80 -0.79 7.32 11.36
CA LEU A 80 -0.88 8.32 12.41
C LEU A 80 -0.28 7.68 13.66
N LYS A 81 0.77 8.30 14.22
CA LYS A 81 1.44 7.78 15.41
C LYS A 81 1.84 6.31 15.23
N ASP A 82 2.43 6.02 14.07
CA ASP A 82 2.94 4.68 13.71
C ASP A 82 1.89 3.59 13.54
N LYS A 83 0.61 3.96 13.48
CA LYS A 83 -0.45 3.01 13.20
C LYS A 83 -1.06 3.28 11.84
N VAL A 84 -1.29 2.23 11.06
CA VAL A 84 -1.89 2.36 9.74
C VAL A 84 -3.33 2.86 9.88
N ILE A 85 -3.62 3.97 9.22
CA ILE A 85 -4.98 4.50 9.18
C ILE A 85 -5.68 4.01 7.91
N CYS A 86 -5.04 4.18 6.76
CA CYS A 86 -5.64 3.78 5.49
C CYS A 86 -4.55 3.40 4.50
N PHE A 87 -4.99 2.77 3.40
CA PHE A 87 -4.06 2.26 2.39
C PHE A 87 -4.76 2.20 1.03
N PHE A 88 -3.95 2.11 -0.02
CA PHE A 88 -4.43 1.91 -1.38
C PHE A 88 -3.90 0.60 -1.93
N GLN A 89 -4.80 -0.28 -2.39
CA GLN A 89 -4.44 -1.56 -2.98
C GLN A 89 -4.78 -1.53 -4.47
N ALA A 90 -3.73 -1.63 -5.30
CA ALA A 90 -3.93 -1.67 -6.75
C ALA A 90 -4.63 -2.97 -7.14
N GLY A 91 -5.74 -2.85 -7.87
CA GLY A 91 -6.57 -4.01 -8.20
C GLY A 91 -5.87 -5.01 -9.09
N SER A 92 -5.08 -4.55 -10.07
CA SER A 92 -4.43 -5.45 -11.02
C SER A 92 -3.44 -6.39 -10.34
N LYS A 93 -2.88 -6.00 -9.20
CA LYS A 93 -1.94 -6.83 -8.46
C LYS A 93 -2.60 -8.10 -7.95
N PHE A 94 -3.90 -8.07 -7.74
CA PHE A 94 -4.67 -9.21 -7.21
C PHE A 94 -5.71 -9.70 -8.21
N ASP A 95 -5.56 -9.32 -9.47
CA ASP A 95 -6.49 -9.70 -10.53
C ASP A 95 -7.93 -9.32 -10.18
N SER A 96 -8.09 -8.19 -9.53
CA SER A 96 -9.39 -7.66 -9.14
C SER A 96 -9.86 -6.62 -10.15
N ARG A 97 -11.17 -6.55 -10.38
CA ARG A 97 -11.74 -5.59 -11.33
C ARG A 97 -11.76 -4.16 -10.81
N TYR A 98 -11.44 -3.95 -9.53
CA TYR A 98 -11.35 -2.61 -8.95
C TYR A 98 -10.18 -2.55 -7.97
N SER A 99 -9.72 -1.34 -7.69
CA SER A 99 -8.75 -1.10 -6.64
C SER A 99 -9.48 -0.88 -5.32
N THR A 100 -8.77 -0.92 -4.22
CA THR A 100 -9.38 -0.79 -2.90
C THR A 100 -8.73 0.35 -2.14
N PHE A 101 -9.57 1.20 -1.54
CA PHE A 101 -9.13 2.15 -0.54
C PHE A 101 -9.70 1.65 0.79
N GLY A 102 -8.81 1.29 1.71
CA GLY A 102 -9.24 0.63 2.95
C GLY A 102 -8.71 1.31 4.18
N PHE A 103 -9.38 1.06 5.30
CA PHE A 103 -9.02 1.59 6.61
C PHE A 103 -8.72 0.45 7.56
N GLN A 104 -7.82 0.70 8.49
CA GLN A 104 -7.46 -0.26 9.52
C GLN A 104 -8.03 0.16 10.87
N GLU A 105 -7.78 -0.66 11.87
CA GLU A 105 -8.40 -0.53 13.19
C GLU A 105 -8.17 0.84 13.85
N ALA A 106 -7.02 1.45 13.60
CA ALA A 106 -6.69 2.73 14.21
C ALA A 106 -7.51 3.89 13.65
N ALA A 107 -8.22 3.66 12.53
CA ALA A 107 -9.09 4.68 11.95
C ALA A 107 -10.40 4.73 12.73
N HIS A 108 -10.75 5.89 13.24
CA HIS A 108 -11.98 6.05 14.03
C HIS A 108 -13.16 6.39 13.15
N LEU A 109 -13.66 5.35 12.44
CA LEU A 109 -14.82 5.49 11.58
C LEU A 109 -16.11 4.99 12.24
N ASP A 110 -16.04 4.70 13.51
CA ASP A 110 -17.12 4.09 14.27
C ASP A 110 -18.46 4.81 14.05
N ASP A 111 -19.47 4.00 13.79
CA ASP A 111 -20.83 4.48 13.57
C ASP A 111 -21.77 3.40 14.10
N GLY A 112 -22.12 3.50 15.39
CA GLY A 112 -22.87 2.45 16.06
C GLY A 112 -22.00 1.23 16.27
N VAL A 113 -22.53 0.07 15.96
CA VAL A 113 -21.83 -1.20 16.13
C VAL A 113 -21.47 -1.86 14.80
N PHE A 114 -21.61 -1.13 13.69
CA PHE A 114 -21.43 -1.70 12.35
C PHE A 114 -21.17 -0.55 11.37
N TRP A 115 -20.01 -0.59 10.71
CA TRP A 115 -19.63 0.45 9.73
C TRP A 115 -18.66 -0.12 8.69
N PRO A 116 -18.64 0.47 7.47
CA PRO A 116 -17.72 0.00 6.44
C PRO A 116 -16.29 0.51 6.66
N THR A 117 -15.31 -0.32 6.29
CA THR A 117 -13.92 0.04 6.41
C THR A 117 -13.16 -0.10 5.10
N SER A 118 -13.80 -0.59 4.03
CA SER A 118 -13.14 -0.87 2.77
C SER A 118 -14.05 -0.45 1.63
N PHE A 119 -13.46 0.21 0.63
CA PHE A 119 -14.20 0.81 -0.48
C PHE A 119 -13.58 0.43 -1.81
N ALA A 120 -14.42 0.02 -2.76
CA ALA A 120 -13.99 -0.23 -4.12
C ALA A 120 -13.84 1.12 -4.84
N ILE A 121 -12.77 1.25 -5.64
CA ILE A 121 -12.53 2.49 -6.34
C ILE A 121 -12.10 2.18 -7.78
N LEU A 122 -12.81 2.77 -8.75
CA LEU A 122 -12.51 2.58 -10.17
C LEU A 122 -11.75 3.77 -10.76
N GLU A 123 -12.02 4.96 -10.26
CA GLU A 123 -11.33 6.16 -10.73
C GLU A 123 -11.46 7.26 -9.68
N MET A 124 -10.59 8.25 -9.77
CA MET A 124 -10.68 9.44 -8.95
C MET A 124 -11.49 10.50 -9.67
N ASN A 125 -12.39 11.14 -8.94
CA ASN A 125 -13.11 12.31 -9.40
C ASN A 125 -13.42 13.16 -8.17
N ASP A 126 -14.09 14.31 -8.37
CA ASP A 126 -14.34 15.24 -7.28
C ASP A 126 -15.19 14.62 -6.17
N SER A 127 -16.16 13.80 -6.54
CA SER A 127 -17.02 13.13 -5.56
C SER A 127 -16.23 12.15 -4.69
N VAL A 128 -15.39 11.35 -5.32
CA VAL A 128 -14.53 10.39 -4.60
C VAL A 128 -13.56 11.14 -3.70
N ALA A 129 -12.96 12.21 -4.20
CA ALA A 129 -12.00 13.00 -3.43
C ALA A 129 -12.66 13.59 -2.18
N LYS A 130 -13.88 14.11 -2.31
CA LYS A 130 -14.61 14.65 -1.16
C LYS A 130 -14.90 13.57 -0.13
N THR A 131 -15.32 12.41 -0.59
CA THR A 131 -15.64 11.30 0.29
C THR A 131 -14.41 10.82 1.04
N ILE A 132 -13.29 10.64 0.33
CA ILE A 132 -12.04 10.21 0.96
C ILE A 132 -11.59 11.24 1.98
N THR A 133 -11.64 12.53 1.64
CA THR A 133 -11.25 13.59 2.55
C THR A 133 -12.08 13.54 3.83
N ALA A 134 -13.40 13.39 3.70
CA ALA A 134 -14.30 13.33 4.86
C ALA A 134 -14.00 12.10 5.71
N LEU A 135 -13.78 10.94 5.07
CA LEU A 135 -13.50 9.71 5.80
C LEU A 135 -12.17 9.78 6.55
N VAL A 136 -11.12 10.26 5.90
CA VAL A 136 -9.80 10.34 6.54
C VAL A 136 -9.83 11.37 7.66
N THR A 137 -10.50 12.50 7.46
CA THR A 137 -10.64 13.52 8.49
C THR A 137 -11.34 12.95 9.72
N LYS A 138 -12.43 12.19 9.51
CA LYS A 138 -13.10 11.51 10.60
C LYS A 138 -12.22 10.48 11.27
N ALA A 139 -11.49 9.72 10.45
CA ALA A 139 -10.66 8.60 10.92
C ALA A 139 -9.57 9.05 11.88
N ILE A 140 -9.00 10.23 11.66
CA ILE A 140 -7.90 10.72 12.48
C ILE A 140 -8.34 11.68 13.58
N ALA A 141 -9.62 11.99 13.65
CA ALA A 141 -10.12 12.88 14.69
C ALA A 141 -9.94 12.25 16.07
N SER A 142 -9.56 13.07 17.04
CA SER A 142 -9.41 12.61 18.42
C SER A 142 -10.76 12.21 19.00
N LYS A 143 -10.70 11.17 19.82
CA LYS A 143 -11.88 10.70 20.53
C LYS A 143 -11.79 11.09 21.97
#